data_a4805a98d40196ff3d54b18161de124e
#
_entry.id   a4805a98d40196ff3d54b18161de124e
#
_cell.length_a   1.000
_cell.length_b   1.000
_cell.length_c   1.000
_cell.angle_alpha   90.00
_cell.angle_beta   90.00
_cell.angle_gamma   90.00
#
_symmetry.space_group_name_H-M   'P 1'
#
loop_
_entity.id
_entity.type
_entity.pdbx_description
1 polymer ?
#
loop_
_entity_poly.entity_id
_entity_poly.type
_entity_poly.pdbx_seq_one_letter_code
_entity_poly.pdbx_strand_id
1 'polypeptide(L)'
;MSTGQSRFHVPAPPFRPGDEPDFSSVLDLPKAGEAKRPDPLVKGWDTQELALGLVGVLDHNHQAVGEWNPKLSPEVLREGLSHMVLTRIYDERMLKLQRQGKMSFYMKSTGEEAVAVAGAMALRKDDMVFPSYRQQGVLFARGRNIVDMMCHCISNSRDNLKGRQLPVHYTWAEGNFFTISGNLGTQFPQAVGYAMGCAYKGEDTIAASWIGDGTTAEGDFHSALTLASTYRAPVILNVVNNQWAISTWQGIAVGDAPSFAAKGLGYGLASIRVDGMDFLAVHAATQWAAQRARKGGGATLIEMFAYRGDAHSTSDDPTKYRPKQEYAAWPLGDPIERLKQHLIGLGEWDEDRHAKLEEEMTHLVVRAYKEAESHGTLHDGPLSPTHTIFEDVYETDDWRLRRQRQDLGV
;
A
#
# COMPACT_ATOMS: atom_id res chain seq x y z
N MET A 1 3.87 7.49 50.91
CA MET A 1 2.94 7.12 49.82
C MET A 1 2.92 8.29 48.84
N SER A 2 3.56 8.15 47.70
CA SER A 2 3.56 9.19 46.67
C SER A 2 2.15 9.27 46.10
N THR A 3 1.48 10.40 46.27
CA THR A 3 0.23 10.71 45.56
C THR A 3 0.58 10.91 44.09
N GLY A 4 0.56 9.81 43.30
CA GLY A 4 0.75 9.87 41.87
C GLY A 4 -0.32 10.73 41.25
N GLN A 5 0.02 11.95 40.87
CA GLN A 5 -0.84 12.76 40.01
C GLN A 5 -1.03 12.02 38.69
N SER A 6 -2.28 11.78 38.32
CA SER A 6 -2.61 11.31 36.96
C SER A 6 -2.06 12.33 35.95
N ARG A 7 -1.13 11.87 35.11
CA ARG A 7 -0.56 12.70 34.04
C ARG A 7 -1.12 12.23 32.71
N PHE A 8 -1.59 13.19 31.90
CA PHE A 8 -1.97 12.94 30.53
C PHE A 8 -0.72 12.49 29.74
N HIS A 9 -0.80 11.30 29.14
CA HIS A 9 0.29 10.73 28.33
C HIS A 9 -0.02 10.93 26.84
N VAL A 10 0.94 11.51 26.11
CA VAL A 10 0.91 11.61 24.66
C VAL A 10 2.10 10.85 24.10
N PRO A 11 1.89 9.75 23.35
CA PRO A 11 2.98 9.04 22.71
C PRO A 11 3.80 9.99 21.83
N ALA A 12 5.12 9.97 21.97
CA ALA A 12 6.02 10.83 21.21
C ALA A 12 6.87 9.98 20.25
N PRO A 13 7.20 10.50 19.04
CA PRO A 13 8.15 9.82 18.16
C PRO A 13 9.53 9.73 18.84
N PRO A 14 10.33 8.71 18.47
CA PRO A 14 11.64 8.51 19.09
C PRO A 14 12.61 9.65 18.77
N PHE A 15 12.45 10.28 17.61
CA PHE A 15 13.34 11.36 17.15
C PHE A 15 12.54 12.60 16.76
N ARG A 16 13.15 13.77 16.91
CA ARG A 16 12.59 15.08 16.57
C ARG A 16 13.41 15.74 15.44
N PRO A 17 12.88 16.75 14.75
CA PRO A 17 13.68 17.53 13.81
C PRO A 17 14.97 18.05 14.46
N GLY A 18 16.11 17.74 13.84
CA GLY A 18 17.44 18.09 14.36
C GLY A 18 18.15 16.97 15.12
N ASP A 19 17.45 15.91 15.52
CA ASP A 19 18.10 14.73 16.10
C ASP A 19 18.81 13.90 15.02
N GLU A 20 19.85 13.17 15.42
CA GLU A 20 20.46 12.10 14.62
C GLU A 20 19.74 10.78 14.96
N PRO A 21 19.00 10.17 14.02
CA PRO A 21 18.23 8.99 14.31
C PRO A 21 19.14 7.76 14.47
N ASP A 22 19.01 7.10 15.63
CA ASP A 22 19.62 5.81 15.93
C ASP A 22 18.55 4.81 16.38
N PHE A 23 18.05 4.05 15.45
CA PHE A 23 17.00 3.05 15.72
C PHE A 23 17.47 1.87 16.55
N SER A 24 18.77 1.61 16.68
CA SER A 24 19.29 0.51 17.50
C SER A 24 18.93 0.63 18.97
N SER A 25 18.70 1.87 19.43
CA SER A 25 18.29 2.17 20.81
C SER A 25 16.77 2.07 21.06
N VAL A 26 15.96 1.97 20.01
CA VAL A 26 14.49 2.07 20.10
C VAL A 26 13.75 0.92 19.44
N LEU A 27 14.39 0.13 18.58
CA LEU A 27 13.80 -1.01 17.90
C LEU A 27 14.63 -2.27 18.19
N ASP A 28 14.00 -3.24 18.84
CA ASP A 28 14.50 -4.61 18.96
C ASP A 28 13.76 -5.45 17.90
N LEU A 29 14.41 -5.68 16.76
CA LEU A 29 13.83 -6.41 15.64
C LEU A 29 14.30 -7.85 15.64
N PRO A 30 13.38 -8.85 15.59
CA PRO A 30 13.74 -10.24 15.39
C PRO A 30 14.57 -10.43 14.10
N LYS A 31 15.47 -11.40 14.11
CA LYS A 31 16.26 -11.72 12.93
C LYS A 31 15.38 -12.36 11.85
N ALA A 32 15.70 -12.09 10.60
CA ALA A 32 15.06 -12.76 9.47
C ALA A 32 15.23 -14.30 9.61
N GLY A 33 14.19 -15.05 9.25
CA GLY A 33 14.17 -16.51 9.29
C GLY A 33 13.87 -17.15 10.63
N GLU A 34 13.77 -16.40 11.74
CA GLU A 34 13.43 -16.96 13.06
C GLU A 34 11.97 -17.36 13.21
N ALA A 35 11.07 -16.62 12.55
CA ALA A 35 9.64 -16.87 12.62
C ALA A 35 9.28 -18.22 11.97
N LYS A 36 8.58 -19.09 12.71
CA LYS A 36 8.03 -20.35 12.16
C LYS A 36 6.83 -20.08 11.29
N ARG A 37 6.66 -20.87 10.23
CA ARG A 37 5.51 -20.78 9.33
C ARG A 37 4.46 -21.85 9.66
N PRO A 38 3.37 -21.49 10.35
CA PRO A 38 2.33 -22.45 10.70
C PRO A 38 1.48 -22.84 9.49
N ASP A 39 0.70 -23.91 9.63
CA ASP A 39 -0.34 -24.23 8.64
C ASP A 39 -1.34 -23.07 8.52
N PRO A 40 -1.79 -22.70 7.30
CA PRO A 40 -2.76 -21.63 7.12
C PRO A 40 -4.10 -21.79 7.86
N LEU A 41 -4.46 -23.01 8.26
CA LEU A 41 -5.73 -23.28 8.97
C LEU A 41 -5.62 -23.24 10.50
N VAL A 42 -4.46 -22.84 11.06
CA VAL A 42 -4.35 -22.64 12.52
C VAL A 42 -5.38 -21.63 13.03
N LYS A 43 -5.75 -21.73 14.31
CA LYS A 43 -6.64 -20.74 14.92
C LYS A 43 -5.97 -19.37 14.97
N GLY A 44 -6.76 -18.29 14.94
CA GLY A 44 -6.24 -16.93 14.98
C GLY A 44 -5.27 -16.70 16.15
N TRP A 45 -5.60 -17.17 17.34
CA TRP A 45 -4.74 -17.05 18.54
C TRP A 45 -3.40 -17.77 18.42
N ASP A 46 -3.29 -18.82 17.63
CA ASP A 46 -2.05 -19.56 17.44
C ASP A 46 -1.04 -18.78 16.56
N THR A 47 -1.43 -17.61 16.02
CA THR A 47 -0.56 -16.69 15.30
C THR A 47 0.01 -15.56 16.19
N GLN A 48 -0.13 -15.66 17.51
CA GLN A 48 0.30 -14.60 18.43
C GLN A 48 1.80 -14.26 18.27
N GLU A 49 2.66 -15.27 18.14
CA GLU A 49 4.10 -15.03 17.94
C GLU A 49 4.39 -14.28 16.64
N LEU A 50 3.60 -14.50 15.57
CA LEU A 50 3.72 -13.78 14.31
C LEU A 50 3.23 -12.34 14.41
N ALA A 51 2.22 -12.09 15.24
CA ALA A 51 1.67 -10.75 15.44
C ALA A 51 2.57 -9.88 16.33
N LEU A 52 3.28 -10.48 17.28
CA LEU A 52 4.17 -9.79 18.23
C LEU A 52 5.61 -9.67 17.72
N GLY A 53 6.04 -10.64 16.90
CA GLY A 53 7.37 -10.66 16.28
C GLY A 53 7.42 -9.87 14.96
N LEU A 54 8.33 -10.28 14.09
CA LEU A 54 8.45 -9.76 12.73
C LEU A 54 8.84 -10.90 11.78
N VAL A 55 8.02 -11.17 10.79
CA VAL A 55 8.33 -12.12 9.73
C VAL A 55 9.24 -11.44 8.71
N GLY A 56 10.50 -11.84 8.63
CA GLY A 56 11.47 -11.42 7.64
C GLY A 56 12.07 -12.64 6.93
N VAL A 57 12.41 -12.48 5.68
CA VAL A 57 13.04 -13.51 4.83
C VAL A 57 14.45 -13.13 4.43
N LEU A 58 14.68 -11.88 4.02
CA LEU A 58 16.02 -11.39 3.66
C LEU A 58 16.79 -10.99 4.93
N ASP A 59 17.91 -11.65 5.19
CA ASP A 59 18.82 -11.29 6.29
C ASP A 59 19.65 -10.02 5.94
N HIS A 60 20.55 -9.64 6.84
CA HIS A 60 21.44 -8.49 6.65
C HIS A 60 22.45 -8.64 5.51
N ASN A 61 22.69 -9.88 5.02
CA ASN A 61 23.48 -10.18 3.83
C ASN A 61 22.61 -10.35 2.57
N HIS A 62 21.32 -9.99 2.66
CA HIS A 62 20.33 -10.15 1.59
C HIS A 62 20.12 -11.60 1.14
N GLN A 63 20.40 -12.57 2.02
CA GLN A 63 20.15 -13.99 1.76
C GLN A 63 18.76 -14.37 2.26
N ALA A 64 18.03 -15.17 1.45
CA ALA A 64 16.71 -15.64 1.81
C ALA A 64 16.80 -16.82 2.79
N VAL A 65 16.31 -16.63 4.02
CA VAL A 65 16.43 -17.58 5.12
C VAL A 65 15.05 -17.95 5.72
N GLY A 66 15.03 -19.05 6.46
CA GLY A 66 13.88 -19.49 7.26
C GLY A 66 12.73 -20.13 6.47
N GLU A 67 11.69 -20.51 7.23
CA GLU A 67 10.54 -21.26 6.71
C GLU A 67 9.60 -20.41 5.84
N TRP A 68 9.66 -19.08 6.00
CA TRP A 68 8.87 -18.13 5.21
C TRP A 68 9.45 -17.83 3.84
N ASN A 69 10.66 -18.33 3.51
CA ASN A 69 11.22 -18.17 2.17
C ASN A 69 10.28 -18.80 1.12
N PRO A 70 9.66 -18.00 0.22
CA PRO A 70 8.72 -18.50 -0.77
C PRO A 70 9.39 -19.26 -1.94
N LYS A 71 10.73 -19.24 -1.99
CA LYS A 71 11.56 -19.88 -3.03
C LYS A 71 11.10 -19.48 -4.44
N LEU A 72 10.88 -18.19 -4.65
CA LEU A 72 10.49 -17.63 -5.94
C LEU A 72 11.59 -17.87 -6.97
N SER A 73 11.19 -18.07 -8.23
CA SER A 73 12.16 -18.18 -9.32
C SER A 73 12.82 -16.82 -9.61
N PRO A 74 14.03 -16.81 -10.17
CA PRO A 74 14.72 -15.58 -10.54
C PRO A 74 13.91 -14.67 -11.47
N GLU A 75 13.07 -15.25 -12.34
CA GLU A 75 12.18 -14.51 -13.25
C GLU A 75 11.18 -13.67 -12.46
N VAL A 76 10.52 -14.28 -11.47
CA VAL A 76 9.54 -13.59 -10.60
C VAL A 76 10.21 -12.50 -9.77
N LEU A 77 11.43 -12.76 -9.27
CA LEU A 77 12.20 -11.76 -8.52
C LEU A 77 12.60 -10.57 -9.40
N ARG A 78 13.06 -10.82 -10.65
CA ARG A 78 13.40 -9.77 -11.62
C ARG A 78 12.17 -8.97 -12.04
N GLU A 79 11.02 -9.62 -12.24
CA GLU A 79 9.74 -8.96 -12.51
C GLU A 79 9.34 -8.04 -11.34
N GLY A 80 9.42 -8.55 -10.10
CA GLY A 80 9.16 -7.76 -8.89
C GLY A 80 10.09 -6.55 -8.77
N LEU A 81 11.40 -6.73 -9.00
CA LEU A 81 12.36 -5.63 -9.01
C LEU A 81 12.01 -4.58 -10.07
N SER A 82 11.68 -5.03 -11.28
CA SER A 82 11.28 -4.13 -12.38
C SER A 82 10.05 -3.29 -12.04
N HIS A 83 9.02 -3.90 -11.44
CA HIS A 83 7.83 -3.16 -11.02
C HIS A 83 8.11 -2.18 -9.88
N MET A 84 8.98 -2.51 -8.93
CA MET A 84 9.37 -1.58 -7.85
C MET A 84 10.18 -0.40 -8.40
N VAL A 85 11.14 -0.65 -9.30
CA VAL A 85 11.94 0.40 -9.97
C VAL A 85 11.04 1.30 -10.81
N LEU A 86 10.11 0.71 -11.61
CA LEU A 86 9.14 1.47 -12.39
C LEU A 86 8.28 2.35 -11.48
N THR A 87 7.80 1.83 -10.35
CA THR A 87 6.99 2.58 -9.38
C THR A 87 7.74 3.81 -8.88
N ARG A 88 9.00 3.66 -8.47
CA ARG A 88 9.83 4.76 -7.97
C ARG A 88 10.11 5.81 -9.04
N ILE A 89 10.49 5.41 -10.25
CA ILE A 89 10.77 6.32 -11.37
C ILE A 89 9.51 7.06 -11.80
N TYR A 90 8.36 6.37 -11.83
CA TYR A 90 7.07 6.99 -12.08
C TYR A 90 6.75 8.06 -11.04
N ASP A 91 6.88 7.74 -9.75
CA ASP A 91 6.64 8.67 -8.64
C ASP A 91 7.53 9.92 -8.72
N GLU A 92 8.83 9.75 -9.04
CA GLU A 92 9.77 10.86 -9.24
C GLU A 92 9.34 11.76 -10.41
N ARG A 93 8.88 11.16 -11.50
CA ARG A 93 8.39 11.92 -12.65
C ARG A 93 7.13 12.69 -12.30
N MET A 94 6.16 12.05 -11.64
CA MET A 94 4.90 12.68 -11.28
C MET A 94 5.10 13.82 -10.27
N LEU A 95 6.01 13.66 -9.30
CA LEU A 95 6.40 14.76 -8.39
C LEU A 95 6.97 15.96 -9.16
N LYS A 96 7.88 15.71 -10.11
CA LYS A 96 8.44 16.78 -10.97
C LYS A 96 7.35 17.50 -11.75
N LEU A 97 6.39 16.78 -12.31
CA LEU A 97 5.25 17.36 -13.05
C LEU A 97 4.35 18.19 -12.14
N GLN A 98 4.11 17.76 -10.92
CA GLN A 98 3.37 18.55 -9.94
C GLN A 98 4.12 19.87 -9.61
N ARG A 99 5.43 19.81 -9.40
CA ARG A 99 6.26 20.99 -9.15
C ARG A 99 6.30 21.97 -10.34
N GLN A 100 6.05 21.48 -11.55
CA GLN A 100 5.92 22.28 -12.77
C GLN A 100 4.48 22.80 -13.00
N GLY A 101 3.53 22.53 -12.09
CA GLY A 101 2.13 22.95 -12.22
C GLY A 101 1.32 22.16 -13.25
N LYS A 102 1.84 21.02 -13.73
CA LYS A 102 1.14 20.17 -14.72
C LYS A 102 0.03 19.33 -14.11
N MET A 103 -0.01 19.22 -12.79
CA MET A 103 -1.04 18.53 -12.02
C MET A 103 -1.17 19.18 -10.64
N SER A 104 -2.33 19.04 -10.01
CA SER A 104 -2.66 19.71 -8.75
C SER A 104 -1.98 19.11 -7.53
N PHE A 105 -1.82 17.78 -7.48
CA PHE A 105 -1.46 17.04 -6.27
C PHE A 105 -0.79 15.72 -6.61
N TYR A 106 0.13 15.24 -5.76
CA TYR A 106 0.72 13.90 -5.87
C TYR A 106 1.18 13.34 -4.52
N MET A 107 1.23 12.00 -4.44
CA MET A 107 1.75 11.24 -3.30
C MET A 107 2.68 10.14 -3.80
N LYS A 108 3.94 10.16 -3.38
CA LYS A 108 4.92 9.11 -3.67
C LYS A 108 4.77 7.92 -2.72
N SER A 109 5.17 6.76 -3.18
CA SER A 109 5.19 5.51 -2.41
C SER A 109 6.57 5.06 -1.96
N THR A 110 7.58 5.94 -1.98
CA THR A 110 8.96 5.63 -1.60
C THR A 110 9.03 4.93 -0.25
N GLY A 111 9.62 3.74 -0.22
CA GLY A 111 9.71 2.86 0.95
C GLY A 111 8.52 1.89 1.11
N GLU A 112 7.50 1.99 0.25
CA GLU A 112 6.33 1.09 0.26
C GLU A 112 6.21 0.26 -1.03
N GLU A 113 7.24 0.26 -1.90
CA GLU A 113 7.19 -0.43 -3.19
C GLU A 113 7.02 -1.94 -3.03
N ALA A 114 7.73 -2.55 -2.06
CA ALA A 114 7.57 -3.98 -1.79
C ALA A 114 6.19 -4.33 -1.23
N VAL A 115 5.63 -3.47 -0.36
CA VAL A 115 4.26 -3.61 0.16
C VAL A 115 3.24 -3.75 -0.98
N ALA A 116 3.33 -2.88 -1.97
CA ALA A 116 2.38 -2.84 -3.08
C ALA A 116 2.65 -3.96 -4.10
N VAL A 117 3.89 -4.07 -4.58
CA VAL A 117 4.26 -4.96 -5.69
C VAL A 117 4.23 -6.42 -5.25
N ALA A 118 4.91 -6.79 -4.15
CA ALA A 118 4.93 -8.17 -3.68
C ALA A 118 3.55 -8.65 -3.22
N GLY A 119 2.78 -7.78 -2.55
CA GLY A 119 1.40 -8.06 -2.18
C GLY A 119 0.52 -8.38 -3.40
N ALA A 120 0.62 -7.57 -4.47
CA ALA A 120 -0.14 -7.79 -5.69
C ALA A 120 0.30 -9.07 -6.45
N MET A 121 1.62 -9.33 -6.52
CA MET A 121 2.16 -10.51 -7.23
C MET A 121 1.85 -11.84 -6.51
N ALA A 122 1.56 -11.81 -5.21
CA ALA A 122 1.15 -12.97 -4.44
C ALA A 122 -0.34 -13.35 -4.60
N LEU A 123 -1.15 -12.45 -5.19
CA LEU A 123 -2.57 -12.63 -5.45
C LEU A 123 -2.83 -13.10 -6.88
N ARG A 124 -3.98 -13.72 -7.10
CA ARG A 124 -4.45 -14.02 -8.45
C ARG A 124 -4.98 -12.74 -9.11
N LYS A 125 -4.98 -12.70 -10.44
CA LYS A 125 -5.50 -11.53 -11.21
C LYS A 125 -7.00 -11.31 -11.03
N ASP A 126 -7.76 -12.37 -10.73
CA ASP A 126 -9.19 -12.33 -10.45
C ASP A 126 -9.54 -11.96 -9.00
N ASP A 127 -8.56 -11.93 -8.08
CA ASP A 127 -8.79 -11.41 -6.73
C ASP A 127 -9.04 -9.90 -6.76
N MET A 128 -10.06 -9.44 -6.01
CA MET A 128 -10.38 -8.01 -5.94
C MET A 128 -9.46 -7.30 -4.94
N VAL A 129 -8.87 -6.20 -5.35
CA VAL A 129 -8.06 -5.35 -4.46
C VAL A 129 -8.77 -4.04 -4.13
N PHE A 130 -8.72 -3.67 -2.85
CA PHE A 130 -9.25 -2.44 -2.28
C PHE A 130 -8.09 -1.61 -1.72
N PRO A 131 -7.38 -0.86 -2.56
CA PRO A 131 -6.15 -0.20 -2.19
C PRO A 131 -6.36 1.13 -1.45
N SER A 132 -5.29 1.63 -0.85
CA SER A 132 -5.14 3.03 -0.48
C SER A 132 -4.43 3.79 -1.61
N TYR A 133 -4.24 5.09 -1.43
CA TYR A 133 -3.67 6.00 -2.43
C TYR A 133 -2.17 5.79 -2.72
N ARG A 134 -1.44 4.97 -1.92
CA ARG A 134 0.00 4.68 -2.15
C ARG A 134 0.28 3.33 -2.79
N GLN A 135 -0.72 2.66 -3.28
CA GLN A 135 -0.55 1.35 -3.91
C GLN A 135 -0.51 1.41 -5.44
N GLN A 136 0.11 2.45 -6.03
CA GLN A 136 0.34 2.52 -7.47
C GLN A 136 1.17 1.34 -7.99
N GLY A 137 2.06 0.77 -7.18
CA GLY A 137 2.79 -0.45 -7.49
C GLY A 137 1.90 -1.67 -7.77
N VAL A 138 0.71 -1.74 -7.16
CA VAL A 138 -0.30 -2.78 -7.47
C VAL A 138 -0.78 -2.68 -8.91
N LEU A 139 -0.97 -1.45 -9.42
CA LEU A 139 -1.40 -1.21 -10.80
C LEU A 139 -0.35 -1.68 -11.80
N PHE A 140 0.94 -1.41 -11.54
CA PHE A 140 2.04 -1.89 -12.38
C PHE A 140 2.15 -3.40 -12.36
N ALA A 141 2.10 -4.03 -11.20
CA ALA A 141 2.15 -5.48 -11.06
C ALA A 141 0.95 -6.18 -11.75
N ARG A 142 -0.19 -5.50 -11.87
CA ARG A 142 -1.38 -6.01 -12.58
C ARG A 142 -1.40 -5.66 -14.07
N GLY A 143 -0.48 -4.83 -14.56
CA GLY A 143 -0.32 -4.49 -15.98
C GLY A 143 -1.17 -3.31 -16.45
N ARG A 144 -1.55 -2.37 -15.55
CA ARG A 144 -2.24 -1.13 -15.95
C ARG A 144 -1.40 -0.31 -16.89
N ASN A 145 -2.02 0.24 -17.92
CA ASN A 145 -1.36 1.15 -18.84
C ASN A 145 -0.90 2.42 -18.11
N ILE A 146 0.40 2.71 -18.18
CA ILE A 146 1.01 3.86 -17.52
C ILE A 146 0.51 5.21 -18.06
N VAL A 147 0.16 5.28 -19.35
CA VAL A 147 -0.40 6.50 -19.98
C VAL A 147 -1.75 6.84 -19.35
N ASP A 148 -2.62 5.83 -19.13
CA ASP A 148 -3.93 6.04 -18.51
C ASP A 148 -3.78 6.51 -17.05
N MET A 149 -2.78 5.98 -16.31
CA MET A 149 -2.48 6.43 -14.95
C MET A 149 -2.03 7.91 -14.95
N MET A 150 -1.21 8.31 -15.90
CA MET A 150 -0.78 9.71 -16.04
C MET A 150 -1.94 10.63 -16.47
N CYS A 151 -2.76 10.21 -17.43
CA CYS A 151 -3.94 10.96 -17.86
C CYS A 151 -4.91 11.23 -16.70
N HIS A 152 -5.12 10.23 -15.83
CA HIS A 152 -5.89 10.42 -14.61
C HIS A 152 -5.27 11.49 -13.70
N CYS A 153 -3.96 11.43 -13.43
CA CYS A 153 -3.28 12.38 -12.54
C CYS A 153 -3.28 13.82 -13.09
N ILE A 154 -3.24 14.01 -14.39
CA ILE A 154 -3.31 15.33 -15.03
C ILE A 154 -4.73 15.74 -15.46
N SER A 155 -5.73 14.90 -15.19
CA SER A 155 -7.17 15.16 -15.38
C SER A 155 -7.52 15.63 -16.81
N ASN A 156 -6.91 15.03 -17.83
CA ASN A 156 -7.14 15.40 -19.23
C ASN A 156 -8.32 14.64 -19.89
N SER A 157 -8.55 14.85 -21.17
CA SER A 157 -9.69 14.27 -21.92
C SER A 157 -9.66 12.73 -21.99
N ARG A 158 -8.52 12.08 -21.76
CA ARG A 158 -8.38 10.61 -21.72
C ARG A 158 -8.60 10.02 -20.31
N ASP A 159 -8.74 10.85 -19.27
CA ASP A 159 -9.06 10.36 -17.94
C ASP A 159 -10.44 9.71 -17.91
N ASN A 160 -10.48 8.39 -17.66
CA ASN A 160 -11.73 7.63 -17.57
C ASN A 160 -12.65 8.13 -16.43
N LEU A 161 -12.08 8.81 -15.43
CA LEU A 161 -12.82 9.43 -14.33
C LEU A 161 -13.22 10.88 -14.64
N LYS A 162 -12.86 11.39 -15.82
CA LYS A 162 -13.28 12.70 -16.34
C LYS A 162 -12.93 13.86 -15.37
N GLY A 163 -11.79 13.74 -14.65
CA GLY A 163 -11.35 14.74 -13.68
C GLY A 163 -12.14 14.75 -12.36
N ARG A 164 -13.01 13.77 -12.08
CA ARG A 164 -13.88 13.74 -10.90
C ARG A 164 -13.21 13.21 -9.63
N GLN A 165 -12.00 12.69 -9.73
CA GLN A 165 -11.21 12.19 -8.60
C GLN A 165 -9.91 12.96 -8.44
N LEU A 166 -9.37 12.97 -7.21
CA LEU A 166 -8.04 13.49 -6.96
C LEU A 166 -6.99 12.64 -7.69
N PRO A 167 -5.86 13.25 -8.13
CA PRO A 167 -4.70 12.49 -8.55
C PRO A 167 -4.35 11.38 -7.54
N VAL A 168 -3.85 10.24 -8.01
CA VAL A 168 -3.59 8.98 -7.27
C VAL A 168 -4.83 8.24 -6.75
N HIS A 169 -6.04 8.76 -6.92
CA HIS A 169 -7.28 8.03 -6.62
C HIS A 169 -7.72 7.21 -7.84
N TYR A 170 -6.91 6.23 -8.17
CA TYR A 170 -7.15 5.36 -9.33
C TYR A 170 -8.37 4.45 -9.16
N THR A 171 -8.94 4.04 -10.29
CA THR A 171 -9.87 2.93 -10.41
C THR A 171 -9.58 2.15 -11.69
N TRP A 172 -9.77 0.83 -11.66
CA TRP A 172 -9.57 -0.01 -12.83
C TRP A 172 -10.33 -1.33 -12.71
N ALA A 173 -11.55 -1.35 -13.22
CA ALA A 173 -12.46 -2.50 -13.11
C ALA A 173 -11.89 -3.77 -13.77
N GLU A 174 -11.28 -3.63 -14.96
CA GLU A 174 -10.73 -4.76 -15.73
C GLU A 174 -9.54 -5.42 -15.01
N GLY A 175 -8.86 -4.68 -14.13
CA GLY A 175 -7.76 -5.18 -13.29
C GLY A 175 -8.21 -5.61 -11.90
N ASN A 176 -9.52 -5.69 -11.63
CA ASN A 176 -10.06 -5.96 -10.29
C ASN A 176 -9.47 -5.04 -9.22
N PHE A 177 -9.31 -3.76 -9.57
CA PHE A 177 -8.78 -2.71 -8.71
C PHE A 177 -9.91 -1.73 -8.38
N PHE A 178 -10.40 -1.82 -7.15
CA PHE A 178 -11.53 -1.00 -6.70
C PHE A 178 -11.15 0.47 -6.58
N THR A 179 -12.13 1.35 -6.70
CA THR A 179 -11.94 2.79 -6.62
C THR A 179 -11.35 3.20 -5.28
N ILE A 180 -10.26 3.96 -5.31
CA ILE A 180 -9.65 4.53 -4.11
C ILE A 180 -10.57 5.62 -3.56
N SER A 181 -10.88 5.55 -2.26
CA SER A 181 -11.65 6.55 -1.53
C SER A 181 -10.72 7.51 -0.77
N GLY A 182 -11.08 8.79 -0.76
CA GLY A 182 -10.46 9.79 0.12
C GLY A 182 -10.90 9.65 1.59
N ASN A 183 -12.02 8.97 1.86
CA ASN A 183 -12.47 8.66 3.21
C ASN A 183 -11.68 7.46 3.74
N LEU A 184 -10.79 7.73 4.71
CA LEU A 184 -9.89 6.70 5.24
C LEU A 184 -10.67 5.58 5.93
N GLY A 185 -10.23 4.34 5.69
CA GLY A 185 -10.80 3.14 6.33
C GLY A 185 -11.94 2.48 5.59
N THR A 186 -12.68 3.20 4.74
CA THR A 186 -13.88 2.68 4.04
C THR A 186 -13.61 1.46 3.17
N GLN A 187 -12.38 1.29 2.66
CA GLN A 187 -12.00 0.14 1.85
C GLN A 187 -12.00 -1.17 2.62
N PHE A 188 -11.80 -1.16 3.93
CA PHE A 188 -11.83 -2.38 4.75
C PHE A 188 -13.22 -3.03 4.80
N PRO A 189 -14.29 -2.33 5.25
CA PRO A 189 -15.64 -2.92 5.22
C PRO A 189 -16.11 -3.23 3.79
N GLN A 190 -15.70 -2.47 2.77
CA GLN A 190 -16.00 -2.78 1.36
C GLN A 190 -15.36 -4.11 0.94
N ALA A 191 -14.07 -4.32 1.26
CA ALA A 191 -13.37 -5.58 0.96
C ALA A 191 -14.00 -6.78 1.70
N VAL A 192 -14.36 -6.59 2.97
CA VAL A 192 -15.04 -7.63 3.76
C VAL A 192 -16.39 -7.97 3.13
N GLY A 193 -17.20 -6.97 2.77
CA GLY A 193 -18.50 -7.17 2.13
C GLY A 193 -18.40 -7.89 0.79
N TYR A 194 -17.42 -7.50 -0.05
CA TYR A 194 -17.16 -8.18 -1.32
C TYR A 194 -16.78 -9.65 -1.10
N ALA A 195 -15.83 -9.92 -0.19
CA ALA A 195 -15.40 -11.28 0.14
C ALA A 195 -16.55 -12.14 0.68
N MET A 196 -17.42 -11.57 1.52
CA MET A 196 -18.64 -12.24 1.98
C MET A 196 -19.57 -12.58 0.81
N GLY A 197 -19.70 -11.67 -0.17
CA GLY A 197 -20.47 -11.92 -1.39
C GLY A 197 -19.93 -13.07 -2.23
N CYS A 198 -18.59 -13.14 -2.41
CA CYS A 198 -17.94 -14.27 -3.09
C CYS A 198 -18.17 -15.59 -2.35
N ALA A 199 -17.99 -15.62 -1.03
CA ALA A 199 -18.23 -16.80 -0.22
C ALA A 199 -19.70 -17.27 -0.29
N TYR A 200 -20.67 -16.32 -0.25
CA TYR A 200 -22.09 -16.63 -0.38
C TYR A 200 -22.44 -17.28 -1.73
N LYS A 201 -21.76 -16.85 -2.80
CA LYS A 201 -21.93 -17.43 -4.16
C LYS A 201 -21.15 -18.73 -4.37
N GLY A 202 -20.29 -19.14 -3.44
CA GLY A 202 -19.41 -20.30 -3.59
C GLY A 202 -18.21 -20.04 -4.52
N GLU A 203 -17.84 -18.79 -4.74
CA GLU A 203 -16.67 -18.40 -5.53
C GLU A 203 -15.40 -18.52 -4.67
N ASP A 204 -14.26 -18.89 -5.27
CA ASP A 204 -12.97 -19.00 -4.57
C ASP A 204 -12.11 -17.73 -4.68
N THR A 205 -12.67 -16.68 -5.27
CA THR A 205 -12.11 -15.33 -5.32
C THR A 205 -12.09 -14.72 -3.92
N ILE A 206 -10.98 -14.06 -3.60
CA ILE A 206 -10.80 -13.38 -2.32
C ILE A 206 -10.69 -11.87 -2.53
N ALA A 207 -10.76 -11.12 -1.43
CA ALA A 207 -10.43 -9.70 -1.44
C ALA A 207 -9.14 -9.42 -0.64
N ALA A 208 -8.39 -8.41 -1.07
CA ALA A 208 -7.26 -7.87 -0.31
C ALA A 208 -7.38 -6.35 -0.24
N SER A 209 -7.17 -5.78 0.94
CA SER A 209 -7.30 -4.33 1.15
C SER A 209 -6.09 -3.78 1.90
N TRP A 210 -5.75 -2.50 1.66
CA TRP A 210 -4.65 -1.79 2.30
C TRP A 210 -5.13 -0.49 2.92
N ILE A 211 -4.73 -0.24 4.17
CA ILE A 211 -4.90 1.05 4.87
C ILE A 211 -3.57 1.47 5.50
N GLY A 212 -3.41 2.75 5.79
CA GLY A 212 -2.29 3.25 6.60
C GLY A 212 -2.48 2.98 8.10
N ASP A 213 -1.40 3.08 8.86
CA ASP A 213 -1.35 2.92 10.32
C ASP A 213 -2.33 3.86 11.05
N GLY A 214 -2.35 5.15 10.71
CA GLY A 214 -3.28 6.12 11.30
C GLY A 214 -4.75 5.78 11.06
N THR A 215 -5.06 5.11 9.96
CA THR A 215 -6.43 4.70 9.62
C THR A 215 -7.00 3.66 10.60
N THR A 216 -6.15 2.97 11.36
CA THR A 216 -6.62 2.01 12.38
C THR A 216 -7.34 2.67 13.56
N ALA A 217 -7.33 3.99 13.65
CA ALA A 217 -8.12 4.77 14.62
C ALA A 217 -9.56 5.03 14.15
N GLU A 218 -9.88 4.77 12.88
CA GLU A 218 -11.21 4.94 12.32
C GLU A 218 -12.18 3.83 12.74
N GLY A 219 -13.46 4.15 12.92
CA GLY A 219 -14.50 3.17 13.27
C GLY A 219 -14.64 2.03 12.26
N ASP A 220 -14.42 2.32 10.99
CA ASP A 220 -14.50 1.35 9.89
C ASP A 220 -13.46 0.21 10.03
N PHE A 221 -12.26 0.49 10.57
CA PHE A 221 -11.29 -0.54 10.90
C PHE A 221 -11.88 -1.57 11.86
N HIS A 222 -12.43 -1.13 12.98
CA HIS A 222 -12.98 -1.99 14.02
C HIS A 222 -14.23 -2.76 13.54
N SER A 223 -15.12 -2.10 12.81
CA SER A 223 -16.30 -2.72 12.22
C SER A 223 -15.94 -3.81 11.21
N ALA A 224 -14.96 -3.54 10.35
CA ALA A 224 -14.47 -4.51 9.37
C ALA A 224 -13.88 -5.75 10.02
N LEU A 225 -13.05 -5.60 11.07
CA LEU A 225 -12.48 -6.74 11.80
C LEU A 225 -13.55 -7.59 12.46
N THR A 226 -14.56 -6.94 13.07
CA THR A 226 -15.72 -7.63 13.66
C THR A 226 -16.47 -8.47 12.63
N LEU A 227 -16.82 -7.87 11.47
CA LEU A 227 -17.54 -8.56 10.40
C LEU A 227 -16.69 -9.69 9.80
N ALA A 228 -15.41 -9.43 9.51
CA ALA A 228 -14.49 -10.40 8.96
C ALA A 228 -14.34 -11.64 9.86
N SER A 229 -14.27 -11.43 11.18
CA SER A 229 -14.21 -12.49 12.16
C SER A 229 -15.51 -13.27 12.25
N THR A 230 -16.65 -12.56 12.41
CA THR A 230 -17.97 -13.15 12.61
C THR A 230 -18.36 -14.08 11.43
N TYR A 231 -18.11 -13.61 10.21
CA TYR A 231 -18.52 -14.33 8.98
C TYR A 231 -17.38 -15.12 8.34
N ARG A 232 -16.19 -15.16 8.95
CA ARG A 232 -15.00 -15.82 8.38
C ARG A 232 -14.76 -15.39 6.93
N ALA A 233 -14.92 -14.11 6.65
CA ALA A 233 -14.81 -13.58 5.29
C ALA A 233 -13.44 -13.92 4.68
N PRO A 234 -13.37 -14.40 3.42
CA PRO A 234 -12.11 -14.73 2.75
C PRO A 234 -11.39 -13.45 2.29
N VAL A 235 -10.83 -12.70 3.24
CA VAL A 235 -10.23 -11.38 3.01
C VAL A 235 -8.87 -11.24 3.68
N ILE A 236 -7.98 -10.49 3.03
CA ILE A 236 -6.69 -10.06 3.58
C ILE A 236 -6.79 -8.57 3.90
N LEU A 237 -6.57 -8.22 5.15
CA LEU A 237 -6.63 -6.84 5.65
C LEU A 237 -5.20 -6.38 5.98
N ASN A 238 -4.64 -5.49 5.15
CA ASN A 238 -3.26 -5.03 5.30
C ASN A 238 -3.23 -3.65 5.96
N VAL A 239 -2.51 -3.53 7.06
CA VAL A 239 -2.16 -2.25 7.70
C VAL A 239 -0.72 -1.92 7.32
N VAL A 240 -0.53 -0.91 6.50
CA VAL A 240 0.80 -0.40 6.13
C VAL A 240 1.27 0.53 7.24
N ASN A 241 2.08 -0.02 8.15
CA ASN A 241 2.70 0.75 9.21
C ASN A 241 3.97 1.40 8.68
N ASN A 242 3.82 2.55 8.04
CA ASN A 242 4.93 3.34 7.51
C ASN A 242 5.43 4.42 8.50
N GLN A 243 5.09 4.29 9.78
CA GLN A 243 5.47 5.07 10.95
C GLN A 243 4.79 6.45 11.07
N TRP A 244 4.19 6.99 10.00
CA TRP A 244 3.72 8.37 9.99
C TRP A 244 2.40 8.56 9.26
N ALA A 245 1.34 8.86 9.99
CA ALA A 245 0.06 9.34 9.44
C ALA A 245 0.14 10.87 9.28
N ILE A 246 0.50 11.34 8.08
CA ILE A 246 0.89 12.73 7.81
C ILE A 246 2.05 13.12 8.76
N SER A 247 1.80 13.97 9.74
CA SER A 247 2.72 14.41 10.80
C SER A 247 2.50 13.70 12.14
N THR A 248 1.56 12.77 12.22
CA THR A 248 1.24 12.02 13.45
C THR A 248 2.02 10.72 13.47
N TRP A 249 2.83 10.54 14.52
CA TRP A 249 3.59 9.31 14.71
C TRP A 249 2.66 8.13 15.04
N GLN A 250 3.02 6.96 14.53
CA GLN A 250 2.23 5.71 14.62
C GLN A 250 1.83 5.33 16.07
N GLY A 251 2.62 5.72 17.08
CA GLY A 251 2.35 5.46 18.49
C GLY A 251 1.00 6.01 18.97
N ILE A 252 0.48 7.05 18.31
CA ILE A 252 -0.87 7.60 18.63
C ILE A 252 -1.96 6.61 18.23
N ALA A 253 -1.83 5.94 17.08
CA ALA A 253 -2.85 5.01 16.59
C ALA A 253 -2.68 3.59 17.14
N VAL A 254 -1.45 3.15 17.40
CA VAL A 254 -1.22 1.81 17.99
C VAL A 254 -1.58 1.79 19.47
N GLY A 255 -1.37 2.90 20.20
CA GLY A 255 -1.53 2.98 21.66
C GLY A 255 -0.52 2.08 22.38
N ASP A 256 -0.95 1.44 23.46
CA ASP A 256 -0.12 0.49 24.23
C ASP A 256 -0.11 -0.93 23.64
N ALA A 257 -0.74 -1.15 22.47
CA ALA A 257 -0.64 -2.44 21.79
C ALA A 257 0.79 -2.63 21.24
N PRO A 258 1.34 -3.85 21.32
CA PRO A 258 2.73 -4.11 20.89
C PRO A 258 2.93 -3.99 19.37
N SER A 259 1.84 -4.11 18.60
CA SER A 259 1.82 -3.97 17.14
C SER A 259 0.40 -3.71 16.63
N PHE A 260 0.24 -3.26 15.38
CA PHE A 260 -1.07 -3.20 14.77
C PHE A 260 -1.63 -4.60 14.48
N ALA A 261 -0.77 -5.57 14.17
CA ALA A 261 -1.16 -6.97 14.01
C ALA A 261 -1.79 -7.54 15.28
N ALA A 262 -1.27 -7.18 16.46
CA ALA A 262 -1.81 -7.63 17.74
C ALA A 262 -3.27 -7.21 17.96
N LYS A 263 -3.73 -6.09 17.35
CA LYS A 263 -5.14 -5.70 17.39
C LYS A 263 -6.05 -6.76 16.77
N GLY A 264 -5.62 -7.44 15.69
CA GLY A 264 -6.40 -8.49 15.03
C GLY A 264 -6.66 -9.70 15.92
N LEU A 265 -5.71 -10.05 16.81
CA LEU A 265 -5.88 -11.12 17.78
C LEU A 265 -7.08 -10.85 18.70
N GLY A 266 -7.29 -9.60 19.11
CA GLY A 266 -8.44 -9.20 19.93
C GLY A 266 -9.80 -9.46 19.27
N TYR A 267 -9.84 -9.56 17.95
CA TYR A 267 -11.02 -9.93 17.15
C TYR A 267 -11.03 -11.42 16.76
N GLY A 268 -10.05 -12.21 17.20
CA GLY A 268 -9.95 -13.63 16.85
C GLY A 268 -9.41 -13.91 15.44
N LEU A 269 -8.86 -12.90 14.77
CA LEU A 269 -8.27 -13.04 13.44
C LEU A 269 -6.86 -13.64 13.50
N ALA A 270 -6.47 -14.40 12.49
CA ALA A 270 -5.06 -14.67 12.28
C ALA A 270 -4.35 -13.36 11.97
N SER A 271 -3.18 -13.16 12.60
CA SER A 271 -2.50 -11.88 12.56
C SER A 271 -0.99 -12.07 12.37
N ILE A 272 -0.41 -11.30 11.45
CA ILE A 272 1.00 -11.39 11.08
C ILE A 272 1.58 -9.97 11.03
N ARG A 273 2.75 -9.77 11.62
CA ARG A 273 3.58 -8.59 11.37
C ARG A 273 4.74 -8.99 10.46
N VAL A 274 4.84 -8.35 9.30
CA VAL A 274 5.82 -8.68 8.27
C VAL A 274 6.74 -7.49 7.99
N ASP A 275 8.00 -7.76 7.71
CA ASP A 275 8.94 -6.78 7.18
C ASP A 275 8.45 -6.28 5.82
N GLY A 276 7.86 -5.08 5.81
CA GLY A 276 7.32 -4.43 4.62
C GLY A 276 8.37 -3.92 3.64
N MET A 277 9.66 -3.91 4.05
CA MET A 277 10.79 -3.57 3.21
C MET A 277 11.40 -4.82 2.52
N ASP A 278 10.85 -6.01 2.80
CA ASP A 278 11.29 -7.30 2.28
C ASP A 278 10.26 -7.87 1.29
N PHE A 279 10.59 -7.82 0.00
CA PHE A 279 9.73 -8.33 -1.07
C PHE A 279 9.32 -9.79 -0.87
N LEU A 280 10.26 -10.65 -0.45
CA LEU A 280 9.99 -12.08 -0.25
C LEU A 280 9.09 -12.32 0.95
N ALA A 281 9.29 -11.58 2.04
CA ALA A 281 8.47 -11.69 3.24
C ALA A 281 7.03 -11.24 3.00
N VAL A 282 6.83 -10.08 2.34
CA VAL A 282 5.50 -9.58 1.97
C VAL A 282 4.79 -10.56 1.05
N HIS A 283 5.49 -11.08 0.02
CA HIS A 283 4.93 -12.08 -0.89
C HIS A 283 4.50 -13.34 -0.13
N ALA A 284 5.36 -13.88 0.72
CA ALA A 284 5.09 -15.11 1.49
C ALA A 284 3.92 -14.95 2.46
N ALA A 285 3.86 -13.84 3.20
CA ALA A 285 2.77 -13.57 4.13
C ALA A 285 1.42 -13.40 3.41
N THR A 286 1.43 -12.67 2.28
CA THR A 286 0.22 -12.51 1.45
C THR A 286 -0.23 -13.83 0.85
N GLN A 287 0.69 -14.67 0.35
CA GLN A 287 0.37 -16.00 -0.19
C GLN A 287 -0.21 -16.92 0.90
N TRP A 288 0.37 -16.91 2.11
CA TRP A 288 -0.15 -17.67 3.24
C TRP A 288 -1.57 -17.24 3.61
N ALA A 289 -1.81 -15.94 3.69
CA ALA A 289 -3.13 -15.38 3.99
C ALA A 289 -4.16 -15.69 2.88
N ALA A 290 -3.74 -15.65 1.60
CA ALA A 290 -4.58 -16.03 0.48
C ALA A 290 -4.96 -17.54 0.52
N GLN A 291 -4.00 -18.40 0.86
CA GLN A 291 -4.28 -19.84 1.06
C GLN A 291 -5.26 -20.07 2.21
N ARG A 292 -5.08 -19.35 3.33
CA ARG A 292 -5.99 -19.39 4.47
C ARG A 292 -7.41 -19.01 4.07
N ALA A 293 -7.56 -17.87 3.40
CA ALA A 293 -8.84 -17.34 2.96
C ALA A 293 -9.58 -18.36 2.06
N ARG A 294 -8.91 -18.89 1.02
CA ARG A 294 -9.48 -19.85 0.07
C ARG A 294 -9.82 -21.20 0.68
N LYS A 295 -9.09 -21.62 1.71
CA LYS A 295 -9.35 -22.89 2.44
C LYS A 295 -10.41 -22.74 3.54
N GLY A 296 -11.11 -21.61 3.64
CA GLY A 296 -12.14 -21.35 4.65
C GLY A 296 -11.59 -21.05 6.06
N GLY A 297 -10.29 -20.75 6.19
CA GLY A 297 -9.67 -20.33 7.44
C GLY A 297 -10.07 -18.92 7.90
N GLY A 298 -10.79 -18.17 7.04
CA GLY A 298 -11.24 -16.80 7.31
C GLY A 298 -10.18 -15.75 7.07
N ALA A 299 -10.44 -14.56 7.58
CA ALA A 299 -9.60 -13.37 7.36
C ALA A 299 -8.23 -13.45 8.03
N THR A 300 -7.29 -12.69 7.49
CA THR A 300 -5.98 -12.42 8.09
C THR A 300 -5.75 -10.91 8.16
N LEU A 301 -5.31 -10.40 9.32
CA LEU A 301 -4.76 -9.06 9.46
C LEU A 301 -3.24 -9.13 9.30
N ILE A 302 -2.69 -8.37 8.34
CA ILE A 302 -1.25 -8.28 8.13
C ILE A 302 -0.81 -6.84 8.42
N GLU A 303 0.07 -6.65 9.42
CA GLU A 303 0.81 -5.41 9.55
C GLU A 303 2.06 -5.48 8.67
N MET A 304 2.17 -4.59 7.70
CA MET A 304 3.34 -4.39 6.87
C MET A 304 4.20 -3.29 7.49
N PHE A 305 5.23 -3.71 8.23
CA PHE A 305 6.12 -2.81 8.96
C PHE A 305 7.14 -2.21 8.01
N ALA A 306 6.89 -0.96 7.61
CA ALA A 306 7.64 -0.24 6.60
C ALA A 306 8.01 1.17 7.08
N TYR A 307 8.58 1.96 6.19
CA TYR A 307 8.89 3.37 6.46
C TYR A 307 8.56 4.23 5.25
N ARG A 308 7.80 5.32 5.46
CA ARG A 308 7.52 6.32 4.42
C ARG A 308 8.76 7.17 4.16
N GLY A 309 9.45 6.94 3.04
CA GLY A 309 10.71 7.65 2.71
C GLY A 309 10.52 9.14 2.45
N ASP A 310 9.46 9.53 1.77
CA ASP A 310 9.19 10.91 1.35
C ASP A 310 8.14 11.64 2.23
N ALA A 311 7.83 12.88 1.85
CA ALA A 311 6.71 13.63 2.40
C ALA A 311 5.39 12.87 2.24
N HIS A 312 4.40 13.17 3.08
CA HIS A 312 3.08 12.56 2.96
C HIS A 312 2.46 12.84 1.58
N SER A 313 2.56 14.07 1.14
CA SER A 313 2.08 14.53 -0.17
C SER A 313 2.86 15.74 -0.62
N THR A 314 2.54 16.26 -1.80
CA THR A 314 3.12 17.51 -2.33
C THR A 314 2.81 18.77 -1.52
N SER A 315 1.86 18.67 -0.58
CA SER A 315 1.48 19.74 0.35
C SER A 315 2.08 19.61 1.75
N ASP A 316 2.94 18.58 1.98
CA ASP A 316 3.54 18.26 3.27
C ASP A 316 5.03 18.64 3.31
N ASP A 317 5.49 19.09 4.50
CA ASP A 317 6.90 19.33 4.80
C ASP A 317 7.35 18.46 5.99
N PRO A 318 7.95 17.28 5.74
CA PRO A 318 8.34 16.34 6.78
C PRO A 318 9.42 16.88 7.72
N THR A 319 10.16 17.92 7.31
CA THR A 319 11.21 18.53 8.16
C THR A 319 10.67 19.22 9.41
N LYS A 320 9.34 19.42 9.48
CA LYS A 320 8.66 20.02 10.63
C LYS A 320 8.37 19.02 11.76
N TYR A 321 8.42 17.72 11.48
CA TYR A 321 8.02 16.72 12.48
C TYR A 321 8.97 15.53 12.62
N ARG A 322 9.90 15.28 11.66
CA ARG A 322 10.90 14.22 11.73
C ARG A 322 12.26 14.64 11.19
N PRO A 323 13.35 13.95 11.57
CA PRO A 323 14.67 14.16 11.00
C PRO A 323 14.72 13.87 9.50
N LYS A 324 15.54 14.61 8.75
CA LYS A 324 15.72 14.39 7.30
C LYS A 324 16.34 13.00 6.99
N GLN A 325 17.24 12.55 7.87
CA GLN A 325 18.01 11.33 7.70
C GLN A 325 17.26 10.08 8.21
N GLU A 326 16.06 10.22 8.75
CA GLU A 326 15.36 9.13 9.43
C GLU A 326 15.09 7.93 8.50
N TYR A 327 14.73 8.15 7.23
CA TYR A 327 14.59 7.08 6.25
C TYR A 327 15.91 6.39 5.92
N ALA A 328 16.98 7.13 5.73
CA ALA A 328 18.30 6.57 5.45
C ALA A 328 18.86 5.75 6.63
N ALA A 329 18.44 6.07 7.85
CA ALA A 329 18.80 5.36 9.08
C ALA A 329 17.84 4.17 9.39
N TRP A 330 16.80 3.96 8.58
CA TRP A 330 15.82 2.89 8.84
C TRP A 330 16.48 1.51 8.79
N PRO A 331 16.39 0.69 9.85
CA PRO A 331 17.20 -0.52 10.00
C PRO A 331 16.87 -1.63 9.02
N LEU A 332 15.66 -1.62 8.44
CA LEU A 332 15.26 -2.59 7.43
C LEU A 332 15.69 -2.20 6.00
N GLY A 333 16.31 -1.03 5.83
CA GLY A 333 16.87 -0.59 4.55
C GLY A 333 15.84 -0.21 3.49
N ASP A 334 16.29 -0.11 2.24
CA ASP A 334 15.46 0.23 1.07
C ASP A 334 14.96 -1.04 0.36
N PRO A 335 13.67 -1.18 0.02
CA PRO A 335 13.13 -2.42 -0.52
C PRO A 335 13.68 -2.77 -1.92
N ILE A 336 13.98 -1.79 -2.76
CA ILE A 336 14.57 -2.01 -4.09
C ILE A 336 16.00 -2.51 -3.94
N GLU A 337 16.79 -1.84 -3.10
CA GLU A 337 18.18 -2.21 -2.85
C GLU A 337 18.28 -3.63 -2.29
N ARG A 338 17.43 -4.00 -1.34
CA ARG A 338 17.44 -5.34 -0.74
C ARG A 338 17.15 -6.43 -1.76
N LEU A 339 16.13 -6.26 -2.62
CA LEU A 339 15.83 -7.25 -3.65
C LEU A 339 16.91 -7.28 -4.74
N LYS A 340 17.48 -6.13 -5.11
CA LYS A 340 18.62 -6.04 -6.05
C LYS A 340 19.81 -6.84 -5.51
N GLN A 341 20.21 -6.61 -4.27
CA GLN A 341 21.34 -7.30 -3.65
C GLN A 341 21.10 -8.80 -3.50
N HIS A 342 19.86 -9.20 -3.20
CA HIS A 342 19.49 -10.61 -3.20
C HIS A 342 19.72 -11.27 -4.57
N LEU A 343 19.23 -10.65 -5.64
CA LEU A 343 19.42 -11.14 -7.01
C LEU A 343 20.90 -11.17 -7.44
N ILE A 344 21.71 -10.19 -7.01
CA ILE A 344 23.16 -10.18 -7.23
C ILE A 344 23.81 -11.36 -6.51
N GLY A 345 23.43 -11.61 -5.25
CA GLY A 345 23.91 -12.75 -4.46
C GLY A 345 23.56 -14.11 -5.07
N LEU A 346 22.44 -14.20 -5.82
CA LEU A 346 22.06 -15.38 -6.59
C LEU A 346 22.82 -15.51 -7.93
N GLY A 347 23.61 -14.52 -8.36
CA GLY A 347 24.26 -14.49 -9.68
C GLY A 347 23.28 -14.17 -10.84
N GLU A 348 22.08 -13.73 -10.53
CA GLU A 348 20.99 -13.46 -11.48
C GLU A 348 20.89 -11.99 -11.91
N TRP A 349 21.67 -11.10 -11.28
CA TRP A 349 21.68 -9.66 -11.48
C TRP A 349 23.07 -9.07 -11.28
N ASP A 350 23.27 -7.86 -11.75
CA ASP A 350 24.47 -7.05 -11.55
C ASP A 350 24.15 -5.55 -11.65
N GLU A 351 25.09 -4.68 -11.31
CA GLU A 351 24.89 -3.22 -11.30
C GLU A 351 24.68 -2.66 -12.71
N ASP A 352 25.33 -3.24 -13.75
CA ASP A 352 25.14 -2.79 -15.13
C ASP A 352 23.72 -3.09 -15.63
N ARG A 353 23.18 -4.25 -15.30
CA ARG A 353 21.78 -4.60 -15.58
C ARG A 353 20.81 -3.69 -14.82
N HIS A 354 21.16 -3.33 -13.59
CA HIS A 354 20.32 -2.44 -12.81
C HIS A 354 20.29 -1.04 -13.42
N ALA A 355 21.44 -0.46 -13.74
CA ALA A 355 21.53 0.84 -14.40
C ALA A 355 20.77 0.85 -15.74
N LYS A 356 20.86 -0.23 -16.51
CA LYS A 356 20.10 -0.39 -17.76
C LYS A 356 18.59 -0.45 -17.52
N LEU A 357 18.14 -1.17 -16.49
CA LEU A 357 16.74 -1.21 -16.09
C LEU A 357 16.21 0.19 -15.73
N GLU A 358 16.97 0.94 -14.92
CA GLU A 358 16.59 2.33 -14.56
C GLU A 358 16.51 3.25 -15.79
N GLU A 359 17.42 3.12 -16.73
CA GLU A 359 17.40 3.85 -18.00
C GLU A 359 16.16 3.49 -18.83
N GLU A 360 15.87 2.19 -18.99
CA GLU A 360 14.72 1.68 -19.72
C GLU A 360 13.40 2.17 -19.11
N MET A 361 13.27 2.10 -17.77
CA MET A 361 12.07 2.59 -17.06
C MET A 361 11.94 4.12 -17.15
N THR A 362 13.05 4.85 -17.09
CA THR A 362 13.06 6.30 -17.28
C THR A 362 12.58 6.66 -18.68
N HIS A 363 13.07 5.99 -19.71
CA HIS A 363 12.64 6.21 -21.08
C HIS A 363 11.15 5.85 -21.28
N LEU A 364 10.70 4.76 -20.67
CA LEU A 364 9.28 4.36 -20.70
C LEU A 364 8.39 5.46 -20.09
N VAL A 365 8.72 5.92 -18.90
CA VAL A 365 7.97 6.96 -18.17
C VAL A 365 7.96 8.29 -18.93
N VAL A 366 9.09 8.69 -19.54
CA VAL A 366 9.18 9.92 -20.35
C VAL A 366 8.33 9.81 -21.61
N ARG A 367 8.36 8.68 -22.32
CA ARG A 367 7.52 8.47 -23.51
C ARG A 367 6.04 8.47 -23.14
N ALA A 368 5.68 7.75 -22.08
CA ALA A 368 4.29 7.69 -21.60
C ALA A 368 3.75 9.08 -21.22
N TYR A 369 4.58 9.92 -20.59
CA TYR A 369 4.17 11.28 -20.27
C TYR A 369 3.93 12.13 -21.53
N LYS A 370 4.81 12.05 -22.55
CA LYS A 370 4.62 12.77 -23.81
C LYS A 370 3.30 12.37 -24.49
N GLU A 371 2.97 11.09 -24.46
CA GLU A 371 1.68 10.60 -24.97
C GLU A 371 0.52 11.12 -24.10
N ALA A 372 0.61 11.02 -22.78
CA ALA A 372 -0.43 11.53 -21.88
C ALA A 372 -0.66 13.05 -22.07
N GLU A 373 0.42 13.84 -22.18
CA GLU A 373 0.36 15.30 -22.38
C GLU A 373 -0.31 15.66 -23.71
N SER A 374 -0.21 14.83 -24.74
CA SER A 374 -0.87 15.06 -26.03
C SER A 374 -2.41 15.03 -25.97
N HIS A 375 -2.97 14.44 -24.91
CA HIS A 375 -4.41 14.43 -24.63
C HIS A 375 -4.89 15.62 -23.78
N GLY A 376 -4.01 16.61 -23.52
CA GLY A 376 -4.25 17.79 -22.70
C GLY A 376 -3.54 17.73 -21.35
N THR A 377 -3.54 18.86 -20.67
CA THR A 377 -3.02 19.01 -19.31
C THR A 377 -4.09 19.60 -18.38
N LEU A 378 -3.78 19.85 -17.13
CA LEU A 378 -4.70 20.48 -16.19
C LEU A 378 -5.19 21.88 -16.67
N HIS A 379 -4.39 22.57 -17.44
CA HIS A 379 -4.65 23.97 -17.88
C HIS A 379 -4.76 24.14 -19.39
N ASP A 380 -4.21 23.21 -20.18
CA ASP A 380 -4.09 23.37 -21.63
C ASP A 380 -4.58 22.11 -22.35
N GLY A 381 -5.30 22.31 -23.43
CA GLY A 381 -5.80 21.27 -24.32
C GLY A 381 -7.21 20.80 -23.99
N PRO A 382 -7.65 19.69 -24.58
CA PRO A 382 -9.03 19.22 -24.40
C PRO A 382 -9.23 18.72 -22.97
N LEU A 383 -10.25 19.27 -22.30
CA LEU A 383 -10.74 18.84 -21.00
C LEU A 383 -12.05 18.07 -21.16
N SER A 384 -12.43 17.30 -20.14
CA SER A 384 -13.75 16.65 -20.12
C SER A 384 -14.84 17.71 -20.19
N PRO A 385 -15.85 17.57 -21.10
CA PRO A 385 -16.93 18.54 -21.22
C PRO A 385 -17.76 18.64 -19.92
N THR A 386 -18.28 19.83 -19.60
CA THR A 386 -19.01 20.11 -18.37
C THR A 386 -20.20 19.17 -18.16
N HIS A 387 -20.93 18.80 -19.22
CA HIS A 387 -22.08 17.89 -19.09
C HIS A 387 -21.71 16.52 -18.51
N THR A 388 -20.44 16.10 -18.63
CA THR A 388 -19.96 14.80 -18.12
C THR A 388 -20.02 14.68 -16.60
N ILE A 389 -20.16 15.78 -15.85
CA ILE A 389 -20.34 15.73 -14.39
C ILE A 389 -21.62 15.01 -13.97
N PHE A 390 -22.60 14.89 -14.85
CA PHE A 390 -23.88 14.22 -14.62
C PHE A 390 -23.92 12.78 -15.14
N GLU A 391 -22.84 12.30 -15.76
CA GLU A 391 -22.78 10.97 -16.37
C GLU A 391 -22.25 9.90 -15.39
N ASP A 392 -22.53 8.64 -15.70
CA ASP A 392 -21.92 7.43 -15.11
C ASP A 392 -22.24 7.16 -13.61
N VAL A 393 -23.13 7.92 -12.97
CA VAL A 393 -23.47 7.72 -11.56
C VAL A 393 -24.86 7.09 -11.40
N TYR A 394 -25.85 7.60 -12.12
CA TYR A 394 -27.23 7.11 -12.09
C TYR A 394 -27.70 6.77 -13.51
N GLU A 395 -28.56 5.77 -13.61
CA GLU A 395 -29.23 5.43 -14.89
C GLU A 395 -30.10 6.58 -15.36
N THR A 396 -30.76 7.27 -14.44
CA THR A 396 -31.58 8.46 -14.70
C THR A 396 -31.31 9.54 -13.65
N ASP A 397 -31.13 10.77 -14.10
CA ASP A 397 -30.96 11.90 -13.21
C ASP A 397 -32.22 12.13 -12.36
N ASP A 398 -32.05 12.36 -11.06
CA ASP A 398 -33.12 12.84 -10.19
C ASP A 398 -33.49 14.29 -10.51
N TRP A 399 -34.55 14.80 -9.86
CA TRP A 399 -35.04 16.17 -10.13
C TRP A 399 -34.00 17.25 -9.80
N ARG A 400 -33.12 17.02 -8.82
CA ARG A 400 -32.07 17.97 -8.41
C ARG A 400 -30.98 18.04 -9.47
N LEU A 401 -30.54 16.88 -9.95
CA LEU A 401 -29.52 16.80 -11.01
C LEU A 401 -30.04 17.39 -12.30
N ARG A 402 -31.31 17.12 -12.68
CA ARG A 402 -31.94 17.75 -13.85
C ARG A 402 -31.98 19.27 -13.74
N ARG A 403 -32.32 19.81 -12.55
CA ARG A 403 -32.32 21.25 -12.33
C ARG A 403 -30.91 21.84 -12.43
N GLN A 404 -29.91 21.21 -11.77
CA GLN A 404 -28.52 21.65 -11.86
C GLN A 404 -28.00 21.64 -13.30
N ARG A 405 -28.37 20.63 -14.07
CA ARG A 405 -28.05 20.53 -15.49
C ARG A 405 -28.64 21.69 -16.30
N GLN A 406 -29.89 22.03 -16.07
CA GLN A 406 -30.55 23.20 -16.68
C GLN A 406 -29.87 24.52 -16.25
N ASP A 407 -29.56 24.69 -14.99
CA ASP A 407 -28.88 25.88 -14.45
C ASP A 407 -27.50 26.09 -15.08
N LEU A 408 -26.81 25.01 -15.44
CA LEU A 408 -25.53 25.04 -16.14
C LEU A 408 -25.63 25.14 -17.66
N GLY A 409 -26.82 24.99 -18.24
CA GLY A 409 -27.03 25.04 -19.70
C GLY A 409 -26.44 23.84 -20.44
N VAL A 410 -26.36 22.65 -19.85
CA VAL A 410 -25.79 21.42 -20.40
C VAL A 410 -26.77 20.24 -20.39
#